data_5ba77929c8640e7afc3a51031965ef64
#
_entry.id   5ba77929c8640e7afc3a51031965ef64
#
_cell.length_a   1.000
_cell.length_b   1.000
_cell.length_c   1.000
_cell.angle_alpha   90.00
_cell.angle_beta   90.00
_cell.angle_gamma   90.00
#
_symmetry.space_group_name_H-M   'P 1'
#
loop_
_entity.id
_entity.type
_entity.pdbx_description
1 polymer ?
#
loop_
_entity_poly.entity_id
_entity_poly.type
_entity_poly.pdbx_seq_one_letter_code
_entity_poly.pdbx_strand_id
1 'polypeptide(L)'
;MNPRFHPDWTRGAVAFVASALVGSWMFAQDGKTQGVRGQPIKPVAPKGQPILKAKATNAPATPAQAPAAAASTNGPAKPGGPLDLGFDKLAAFNYVVPEYTGTTPPPAPDTNQIPATIRALDGKTVAVKGFMLPLKVKDGKVQELLLMRDQSMCCFGAVPKINEFLTVKMTGEGTRAVMDQAVTLVGKLKVGEFSENGYLLGIYQLDADRAEGPGL
;
A
#
# COMPACT_ATOMS: atom_id res chain seq x y z
N MET A 1 28.90 -47.64 -32.70
CA MET A 1 30.14 -46.88 -32.83
C MET A 1 29.90 -45.50 -32.24
N ASN A 2 30.46 -45.28 -31.07
CA ASN A 2 30.21 -44.11 -30.24
C ASN A 2 31.57 -43.47 -29.88
N PRO A 3 31.93 -42.28 -30.27
CA PRO A 3 33.11 -41.63 -29.73
C PRO A 3 32.74 -40.75 -28.54
N ARG A 4 33.32 -41.12 -27.40
CA ARG A 4 33.35 -40.34 -26.15
C ARG A 4 34.25 -39.14 -26.34
N PHE A 5 33.75 -37.94 -26.08
CA PHE A 5 34.55 -36.74 -25.91
C PHE A 5 34.83 -36.51 -24.41
N HIS A 6 36.10 -36.61 -24.04
CA HIS A 6 36.65 -36.11 -22.80
C HIS A 6 37.22 -34.69 -23.02
N PRO A 7 36.98 -33.72 -22.21
CA PRO A 7 37.86 -32.56 -22.16
C PRO A 7 38.80 -32.69 -20.95
N ASP A 8 40.09 -32.71 -21.29
CA ASP A 8 41.21 -32.57 -20.37
C ASP A 8 41.25 -31.17 -19.75
N TRP A 9 41.17 -31.13 -18.45
CA TRP A 9 41.48 -29.95 -17.68
C TRP A 9 42.94 -30.00 -17.19
N THR A 10 43.86 -29.50 -18.02
CA THR A 10 45.24 -29.29 -17.61
C THR A 10 45.38 -28.03 -16.76
N ARG A 11 45.86 -28.27 -15.59
CA ARG A 11 46.50 -27.47 -14.58
C ARG A 11 47.13 -26.18 -15.07
N GLY A 12 46.61 -25.01 -14.69
CA GLY A 12 47.28 -23.74 -14.68
C GLY A 12 47.55 -23.30 -13.24
N ALA A 13 48.76 -23.57 -12.77
CA ALA A 13 49.24 -23.04 -11.49
C ALA A 13 49.57 -21.54 -11.68
N VAL A 14 48.87 -20.66 -11.04
CA VAL A 14 49.23 -19.23 -10.95
C VAL A 14 49.78 -18.98 -9.54
N ALA A 15 51.04 -18.63 -9.51
CA ALA A 15 51.80 -18.25 -8.33
C ALA A 15 51.26 -16.96 -7.69
N PHE A 16 50.93 -17.02 -6.42
CA PHE A 16 50.66 -15.87 -5.58
C PHE A 16 51.97 -15.21 -5.20
N VAL A 17 52.24 -14.03 -5.71
CA VAL A 17 53.27 -13.12 -5.18
C VAL A 17 52.66 -12.32 -4.06
N ALA A 18 53.06 -12.62 -2.83
CA ALA A 18 52.74 -11.85 -1.66
C ALA A 18 53.60 -10.56 -1.65
N SER A 19 53.00 -9.41 -1.81
CA SER A 19 53.60 -8.12 -1.49
C SER A 19 52.95 -7.55 -0.25
N ALA A 20 53.62 -7.74 0.87
CA ALA A 20 53.31 -7.06 2.12
C ALA A 20 53.74 -5.59 2.03
N LEU A 21 52.81 -4.67 2.02
CA LEU A 21 53.05 -3.26 2.34
C LEU A 21 52.21 -2.91 3.58
N VAL A 22 52.91 -2.93 4.71
CA VAL A 22 52.49 -2.39 5.99
C VAL A 22 52.43 -0.88 5.86
N GLY A 23 51.25 -0.33 5.69
CA GLY A 23 50.97 1.09 5.82
C GLY A 23 50.17 1.32 7.11
N SER A 24 50.91 1.58 8.20
CA SER A 24 50.32 2.11 9.45
C SER A 24 49.74 3.50 9.19
N TRP A 25 48.42 3.59 9.09
CA TRP A 25 47.72 4.87 9.24
C TRP A 25 46.99 4.83 10.58
N MET A 26 47.69 5.36 11.59
CA MET A 26 47.06 5.76 12.84
C MET A 26 46.12 6.93 12.57
N PHE A 27 44.85 6.68 12.41
CA PHE A 27 43.82 7.72 12.60
C PHE A 27 43.46 7.73 14.10
N ALA A 28 44.00 8.75 14.79
CA ALA A 28 43.51 9.14 16.09
C ALA A 28 42.04 9.55 15.96
N GLN A 29 41.13 8.72 16.40
CA GLN A 29 39.71 9.10 16.56
C GLN A 29 39.60 9.84 17.90
N ASP A 30 39.65 11.18 17.82
CA ASP A 30 39.19 12.04 18.90
C ASP A 30 37.68 11.82 19.09
N GLY A 31 37.35 10.91 19.98
CA GLY A 31 35.99 10.63 20.39
C GLY A 31 35.40 11.75 21.23
N LYS A 32 35.02 12.86 20.64
CA LYS A 32 34.06 13.79 21.26
C LYS A 32 32.65 13.43 20.80
N THR A 33 32.07 12.42 21.45
CA THR A 33 30.62 12.26 21.49
C THR A 33 30.07 13.45 22.29
N GLN A 34 29.70 14.50 21.58
CA GLN A 34 28.80 15.51 22.12
C GLN A 34 27.43 14.85 22.31
N GLY A 35 27.21 14.36 23.52
CA GLY A 35 25.87 13.99 23.94
C GLY A 35 24.97 15.20 23.86
N VAL A 36 24.06 15.19 22.90
CA VAL A 36 22.92 16.11 22.86
C VAL A 36 22.07 15.80 24.08
N ARG A 37 22.40 16.45 25.22
CA ARG A 37 21.49 16.48 26.36
C ARG A 37 20.30 17.32 25.94
N GLY A 38 19.18 16.67 25.65
CA GLY A 38 17.90 17.33 25.53
C GLY A 38 17.67 18.12 26.81
N GLN A 39 17.54 19.44 26.68
CA GLN A 39 17.17 20.27 27.81
C GLN A 39 15.72 19.89 28.22
N PRO A 40 15.46 19.73 29.52
CA PRO A 40 14.10 19.51 29.98
C PRO A 40 13.23 20.70 29.55
N ILE A 41 12.17 20.43 28.81
CA ILE A 41 11.16 21.42 28.45
C ILE A 41 10.52 21.90 29.75
N LYS A 42 10.84 23.13 30.17
CA LYS A 42 10.15 23.76 31.31
C LYS A 42 8.68 23.91 30.93
N PRO A 43 7.72 23.46 31.77
CA PRO A 43 6.32 23.71 31.53
C PRO A 43 6.09 25.23 31.51
N VAL A 44 5.71 25.77 30.36
CA VAL A 44 5.24 27.14 30.28
C VAL A 44 3.82 27.14 30.86
N ALA A 45 3.68 27.73 32.07
CA ALA A 45 2.36 27.94 32.64
C ALA A 45 1.57 28.88 31.72
N PRO A 46 0.35 28.54 31.35
CA PRO A 46 -0.50 29.45 30.57
C PRO A 46 -0.80 30.67 31.42
N LYS A 47 -0.32 31.85 30.97
CA LYS A 47 -0.77 33.14 31.53
C LYS A 47 -2.27 33.21 31.32
N GLY A 48 -3.02 33.21 32.44
CA GLY A 48 -4.47 33.32 32.44
C GLY A 48 -4.95 34.53 31.63
N GLN A 49 -5.63 34.28 30.55
CA GLN A 49 -6.50 35.29 29.94
C GLN A 49 -7.81 35.30 30.70
N PRO A 50 -8.39 36.50 30.95
CA PRO A 50 -9.67 36.62 31.66
C PRO A 50 -10.75 35.90 30.86
N ILE A 51 -11.43 34.99 31.50
CA ILE A 51 -12.61 34.31 30.94
C ILE A 51 -13.72 35.36 30.84
N LEU A 52 -13.96 35.86 29.64
CA LEU A 52 -15.17 36.59 29.34
C LEU A 52 -16.34 35.62 29.45
N LYS A 53 -17.18 35.84 30.47
CA LYS A 53 -18.46 35.13 30.63
C LYS A 53 -19.31 35.37 29.40
N ALA A 54 -19.28 34.50 28.43
CA ALA A 54 -20.24 34.47 27.34
C ALA A 54 -21.59 34.00 27.88
N LYS A 55 -22.56 34.88 27.78
CA LYS A 55 -23.98 34.63 28.08
C LYS A 55 -24.47 33.47 27.19
N ALA A 56 -24.92 32.40 27.82
CA ALA A 56 -25.52 31.27 27.11
C ALA A 56 -26.80 31.72 26.41
N THR A 57 -26.74 31.80 25.11
CA THR A 57 -27.91 31.85 24.24
C THR A 57 -28.12 30.45 23.71
N ASN A 58 -29.16 29.78 24.21
CA ASN A 58 -29.60 28.50 23.70
C ASN A 58 -30.15 28.67 22.28
N ALA A 59 -29.30 28.44 21.28
CA ALA A 59 -29.75 28.12 19.92
C ALA A 59 -29.62 26.62 19.73
N PRO A 60 -30.63 25.93 19.19
CA PRO A 60 -30.54 24.51 18.93
C PRO A 60 -29.41 24.25 17.89
N ALA A 61 -28.40 23.49 18.29
CA ALA A 61 -27.36 23.04 17.39
C ALA A 61 -28.01 22.15 16.33
N THR A 62 -28.09 22.61 15.11
CA THR A 62 -28.32 21.79 13.94
C THR A 62 -27.14 20.79 13.83
N PRO A 63 -27.37 19.49 13.74
CA PRO A 63 -26.29 18.54 13.53
C PRO A 63 -25.59 18.89 12.23
N ALA A 64 -24.29 19.22 12.31
CA ALA A 64 -23.45 19.33 11.13
C ALA A 64 -23.55 18.01 10.37
N GLN A 65 -24.20 18.02 9.23
CA GLN A 65 -24.22 16.92 8.29
C GLN A 65 -22.76 16.64 7.90
N ALA A 66 -22.25 15.48 8.30
CA ALA A 66 -21.08 14.90 7.71
C ALA A 66 -21.26 14.92 6.17
N PRO A 67 -20.22 15.25 5.38
CA PRO A 67 -20.35 15.19 3.93
C PRO A 67 -20.81 13.78 3.54
N ALA A 68 -21.98 13.74 2.93
CA ALA A 68 -22.59 12.51 2.45
C ALA A 68 -21.56 11.75 1.62
N ALA A 69 -21.26 10.51 2.05
CA ALA A 69 -20.56 9.55 1.23
C ALA A 69 -21.22 9.58 -0.15
N ALA A 70 -20.43 9.92 -1.17
CA ALA A 70 -20.93 9.98 -2.55
C ALA A 70 -21.53 8.60 -2.87
N ALA A 71 -22.85 8.55 -2.96
CA ALA A 71 -23.58 7.36 -3.32
C ALA A 71 -23.00 6.86 -4.64
N SER A 72 -22.41 5.67 -4.61
CA SER A 72 -22.01 4.94 -5.82
C SER A 72 -23.29 4.71 -6.63
N THR A 73 -23.49 5.52 -7.65
CA THR A 73 -24.54 5.26 -8.64
C THR A 73 -24.12 4.02 -9.42
N ASN A 74 -24.63 2.85 -9.00
CA ASN A 74 -24.57 1.62 -9.78
C ASN A 74 -25.43 1.83 -11.03
N GLY A 75 -24.86 2.51 -12.03
CA GLY A 75 -25.48 2.59 -13.37
C GLY A 75 -25.48 1.20 -14.02
N PRO A 76 -26.51 0.86 -14.83
CA PRO A 76 -26.54 -0.41 -15.53
C PRO A 76 -25.29 -0.51 -16.43
N ALA A 77 -24.55 -1.62 -16.29
CA ALA A 77 -23.37 -1.92 -17.08
C ALA A 77 -23.72 -1.86 -18.58
N LYS A 78 -23.00 -1.03 -19.33
CA LYS A 78 -23.11 -0.98 -20.79
C LYS A 78 -22.74 -2.36 -21.35
N PRO A 79 -23.55 -2.98 -22.20
CA PRO A 79 -23.25 -4.30 -22.77
C PRO A 79 -21.86 -4.30 -23.43
N GLY A 80 -20.92 -5.13 -22.94
CA GLY A 80 -19.56 -5.23 -23.45
C GLY A 80 -18.53 -4.29 -22.80
N GLY A 81 -18.90 -3.47 -21.80
CA GLY A 81 -17.99 -2.61 -21.03
C GLY A 81 -17.44 -3.27 -19.75
N PRO A 82 -16.49 -2.63 -19.05
CA PRO A 82 -16.03 -3.08 -17.74
C PRO A 82 -17.21 -3.08 -16.76
N LEU A 83 -17.21 -4.07 -15.87
CA LEU A 83 -18.19 -4.17 -14.79
C LEU A 83 -17.92 -3.07 -13.77
N ASP A 84 -18.88 -2.20 -13.49
CA ASP A 84 -18.79 -1.23 -12.40
C ASP A 84 -18.83 -1.96 -11.06
N LEU A 85 -17.80 -1.80 -10.25
CA LEU A 85 -17.60 -2.55 -9.02
C LEU A 85 -17.22 -1.61 -7.88
N GLY A 86 -18.15 -1.39 -6.95
CA GLY A 86 -17.94 -0.58 -5.76
C GLY A 86 -17.35 -1.35 -4.59
N PHE A 87 -16.71 -0.63 -3.67
CA PHE A 87 -16.22 -1.18 -2.41
C PHE A 87 -17.34 -1.64 -1.47
N ASP A 88 -18.55 -1.13 -1.63
CA ASP A 88 -19.75 -1.63 -0.94
C ASP A 88 -19.96 -3.13 -1.20
N LYS A 89 -19.66 -3.60 -2.41
CA LYS A 89 -19.71 -5.02 -2.77
C LYS A 89 -18.44 -5.77 -2.35
N LEU A 90 -17.26 -5.20 -2.58
CA LEU A 90 -15.99 -5.84 -2.25
C LEU A 90 -15.79 -6.00 -0.74
N ALA A 91 -16.26 -5.06 0.07
CA ALA A 91 -16.14 -5.06 1.52
C ALA A 91 -17.39 -5.61 2.25
N ALA A 92 -18.34 -6.22 1.53
CA ALA A 92 -19.62 -6.69 2.09
C ALA A 92 -19.49 -7.92 3.00
N PHE A 93 -18.32 -8.48 3.19
CA PHE A 93 -18.08 -9.65 4.03
C PHE A 93 -16.97 -9.40 5.05
N ASN A 94 -16.97 -10.21 6.11
CA ASN A 94 -15.88 -10.17 7.09
C ASN A 94 -14.76 -11.13 6.68
N TYR A 95 -13.52 -10.65 6.70
CA TYR A 95 -12.33 -11.45 6.47
C TYR A 95 -11.43 -11.37 7.70
N VAL A 96 -11.05 -12.51 8.25
CA VAL A 96 -10.16 -12.60 9.42
C VAL A 96 -8.74 -12.81 8.92
N VAL A 97 -7.90 -11.81 9.13
CA VAL A 97 -6.46 -11.91 8.82
C VAL A 97 -5.80 -12.78 9.88
N PRO A 98 -5.04 -13.82 9.51
CA PRO A 98 -4.30 -14.63 10.48
C PRO A 98 -3.31 -13.77 11.26
N GLU A 99 -3.31 -13.90 12.60
CA GLU A 99 -2.35 -13.21 13.44
C GLU A 99 -0.96 -13.84 13.28
N TYR A 100 0.03 -12.99 13.06
CA TYR A 100 1.43 -13.39 12.99
C TYR A 100 2.14 -13.09 14.31
N THR A 101 2.52 -14.14 15.03
CA THR A 101 3.19 -14.01 16.33
C THR A 101 4.72 -13.92 16.24
N GLY A 102 5.28 -13.94 15.03
CA GLY A 102 6.71 -13.76 14.77
C GLY A 102 7.59 -15.00 14.98
N THR A 103 7.08 -16.08 15.58
CA THR A 103 7.86 -17.29 15.90
C THR A 103 7.59 -18.49 15.01
N THR A 104 6.50 -18.46 14.25
CA THR A 104 6.10 -19.54 13.34
C THR A 104 5.72 -18.93 11.98
N PRO A 105 5.94 -19.63 10.86
CA PRO A 105 5.37 -19.19 9.60
C PRO A 105 3.88 -18.97 9.77
N PRO A 106 3.31 -17.88 9.19
CA PRO A 106 1.87 -17.67 9.27
C PRO A 106 1.14 -18.89 8.72
N PRO A 107 0.02 -19.28 9.32
CA PRO A 107 -0.79 -20.36 8.77
C PRO A 107 -1.16 -20.05 7.31
N ALA A 108 -1.24 -21.09 6.48
CA ALA A 108 -1.70 -20.91 5.11
C ALA A 108 -3.06 -20.20 5.13
N PRO A 109 -3.25 -19.19 4.27
CA PRO A 109 -4.49 -18.44 4.24
C PRO A 109 -5.69 -19.37 3.99
N ASP A 110 -6.81 -19.11 4.67
CA ASP A 110 -8.05 -19.86 4.44
C ASP A 110 -8.84 -19.21 3.29
N THR A 111 -8.62 -19.72 2.08
CA THR A 111 -9.27 -19.25 0.85
C THR A 111 -10.81 -19.35 0.89
N ASN A 112 -11.38 -20.09 1.84
CA ASN A 112 -12.83 -20.23 1.96
C ASN A 112 -13.53 -19.01 2.56
N GLN A 113 -12.78 -18.07 3.14
CA GLN A 113 -13.37 -16.84 3.70
C GLN A 113 -13.92 -15.91 2.61
N ILE A 114 -13.43 -15.99 1.37
CA ILE A 114 -13.91 -15.15 0.27
C ILE A 114 -15.21 -15.76 -0.29
N PRO A 115 -16.35 -15.04 -0.27
CA PRO A 115 -17.61 -15.55 -0.78
C PRO A 115 -17.55 -15.96 -2.26
N ALA A 116 -18.30 -16.97 -2.64
CA ALA A 116 -18.34 -17.46 -4.03
C ALA A 116 -18.75 -16.37 -5.03
N THR A 117 -19.64 -15.45 -4.63
CA THR A 117 -20.06 -14.29 -5.43
C THR A 117 -18.93 -13.32 -5.73
N ILE A 118 -17.98 -13.18 -4.81
CA ILE A 118 -16.78 -12.36 -4.97
C ILE A 118 -15.73 -13.11 -5.78
N ARG A 119 -15.50 -14.40 -5.50
CA ARG A 119 -14.60 -15.24 -6.30
C ARG A 119 -15.01 -15.32 -7.78
N ALA A 120 -16.31 -15.26 -8.07
CA ALA A 120 -16.82 -15.22 -9.44
C ALA A 120 -16.44 -13.94 -10.23
N LEU A 121 -15.85 -12.94 -9.57
CA LEU A 121 -15.31 -11.73 -10.19
C LEU A 121 -13.87 -11.90 -10.68
N ASP A 122 -13.21 -12.98 -10.28
CA ASP A 122 -11.84 -13.28 -10.71
C ASP A 122 -11.73 -13.33 -12.24
N GLY A 123 -10.69 -12.69 -12.76
CA GLY A 123 -10.42 -12.60 -14.18
C GLY A 123 -11.35 -11.66 -14.97
N LYS A 124 -12.33 -11.02 -14.36
CA LYS A 124 -13.23 -10.07 -15.05
C LYS A 124 -12.58 -8.69 -15.19
N THR A 125 -12.96 -8.01 -16.29
CA THR A 125 -12.62 -6.60 -16.47
C THR A 125 -13.61 -5.75 -15.70
N VAL A 126 -13.09 -4.96 -14.75
CA VAL A 126 -13.87 -4.13 -13.83
C VAL A 126 -13.45 -2.67 -13.89
N ALA A 127 -14.35 -1.79 -13.48
CA ALA A 127 -14.06 -0.39 -13.17
C ALA A 127 -14.28 -0.19 -11.68
N VAL A 128 -13.23 0.18 -10.93
CA VAL A 128 -13.29 0.38 -9.48
C VAL A 128 -12.95 1.82 -9.14
N LYS A 129 -13.83 2.49 -8.40
CA LYS A 129 -13.64 3.85 -7.93
C LYS A 129 -13.11 3.85 -6.49
N GLY A 130 -12.07 4.64 -6.24
CA GLY A 130 -11.46 4.75 -4.90
C GLY A 130 -10.41 5.85 -4.83
N PHE A 131 -9.70 5.89 -3.70
CA PHE A 131 -8.63 6.85 -3.43
C PHE A 131 -7.26 6.18 -3.61
N MET A 132 -6.40 6.85 -4.36
CA MET A 132 -5.08 6.34 -4.73
C MET A 132 -4.06 6.62 -3.63
N LEU A 133 -3.30 5.58 -3.22
CA LEU A 133 -2.07 5.71 -2.46
C LEU A 133 -0.91 5.16 -3.28
N PRO A 134 -0.05 5.99 -3.87
CA PRO A 134 1.09 5.53 -4.66
C PRO A 134 2.08 4.72 -3.82
N LEU A 135 2.51 3.56 -4.33
CA LEU A 135 3.55 2.72 -3.74
C LEU A 135 4.85 2.80 -4.52
N LYS A 136 4.76 2.81 -5.86
CA LYS A 136 5.93 2.87 -6.74
C LYS A 136 5.72 3.88 -7.84
N VAL A 137 6.64 4.83 -7.91
CA VAL A 137 6.65 5.89 -8.92
C VAL A 137 7.92 5.74 -9.75
N LYS A 138 7.76 5.76 -11.08
CA LYS A 138 8.85 5.75 -12.04
C LYS A 138 8.61 6.83 -13.08
N ASP A 139 9.61 7.66 -13.34
CA ASP A 139 9.56 8.74 -14.33
C ASP A 139 8.34 9.68 -14.12
N GLY A 140 8.01 9.97 -12.85
CA GLY A 140 6.88 10.81 -12.46
C GLY A 140 5.50 10.16 -12.62
N LYS A 141 5.44 8.88 -13.00
CA LYS A 141 4.19 8.11 -13.14
C LYS A 141 4.10 7.01 -12.09
N VAL A 142 2.91 6.82 -11.55
CA VAL A 142 2.59 5.77 -10.60
C VAL A 142 2.47 4.44 -11.35
N GLN A 143 3.29 3.46 -10.97
CA GLN A 143 3.29 2.12 -11.53
C GLN A 143 2.53 1.12 -10.66
N GLU A 144 2.66 1.28 -9.34
CA GLU A 144 1.98 0.44 -8.37
C GLU A 144 1.36 1.33 -7.29
N LEU A 145 0.17 1.00 -6.84
CA LEU A 145 -0.58 1.77 -5.87
C LEU A 145 -1.54 0.88 -5.07
N LEU A 146 -2.00 1.38 -3.93
CA LEU A 146 -3.22 0.89 -3.31
C LEU A 146 -4.39 1.77 -3.77
N LEU A 147 -5.49 1.15 -4.16
CA LEU A 147 -6.76 1.81 -4.35
C LEU A 147 -7.63 1.51 -3.12
N MET A 148 -7.97 2.52 -2.37
CA MET A 148 -8.66 2.40 -1.09
C MET A 148 -10.10 2.89 -1.17
N ARG A 149 -10.95 2.34 -0.30
CA ARG A 149 -12.36 2.67 -0.21
C ARG A 149 -12.61 4.14 0.08
N ASP A 150 -11.86 4.69 1.02
CA ASP A 150 -12.02 6.09 1.44
C ASP A 150 -10.68 6.73 1.82
N GLN A 151 -10.70 8.05 1.93
CA GLN A 151 -9.50 8.85 2.19
C GLN A 151 -9.03 8.81 3.66
N SER A 152 -9.86 8.38 4.58
CA SER A 152 -9.50 8.32 6.01
C SER A 152 -8.36 7.34 6.27
N MET A 153 -8.24 6.32 5.43
CA MET A 153 -7.22 5.30 5.52
C MET A 153 -5.80 5.82 5.20
N CYS A 154 -5.67 6.80 4.30
CA CYS A 154 -4.36 7.38 3.98
C CYS A 154 -4.02 8.62 4.80
N CYS A 155 -5.03 9.45 5.17
CA CYS A 155 -4.79 10.76 5.74
C CYS A 155 -4.96 10.83 7.26
N PHE A 156 -5.76 9.93 7.84
CA PHE A 156 -6.11 9.94 9.27
C PHE A 156 -5.64 8.71 10.04
N GLY A 157 -4.79 7.87 9.44
CA GLY A 157 -4.18 6.72 10.10
C GLY A 157 -5.15 5.58 10.44
N ALA A 158 -6.34 5.56 9.85
CA ALA A 158 -7.24 4.42 9.97
C ALA A 158 -6.62 3.20 9.26
N VAL A 159 -6.60 2.05 9.95
CA VAL A 159 -6.11 0.81 9.35
C VAL A 159 -7.23 0.21 8.49
N PRO A 160 -7.04 0.07 7.15
CA PRO A 160 -8.06 -0.53 6.31
C PRO A 160 -8.20 -2.02 6.61
N LYS A 161 -9.41 -2.54 6.48
CA LYS A 161 -9.60 -3.99 6.42
C LYS A 161 -9.04 -4.52 5.10
N ILE A 162 -8.66 -5.79 5.10
CA ILE A 162 -8.02 -6.43 3.93
C ILE A 162 -8.90 -6.39 2.67
N ASN A 163 -10.22 -6.29 2.82
CA ASN A 163 -11.21 -6.21 1.75
C ASN A 163 -11.64 -4.76 1.41
N GLU A 164 -11.03 -3.75 2.03
CA GLU A 164 -11.31 -2.32 1.79
C GLU A 164 -10.27 -1.64 0.90
N PHE A 165 -9.35 -2.40 0.34
CA PHE A 165 -8.37 -1.91 -0.64
C PHE A 165 -8.04 -2.97 -1.70
N LEU A 166 -7.50 -2.50 -2.83
CA LEU A 166 -6.91 -3.33 -3.87
C LEU A 166 -5.44 -2.95 -4.05
N THR A 167 -4.58 -3.94 -4.23
CA THR A 167 -3.25 -3.73 -4.77
C THR A 167 -3.36 -3.58 -6.28
N VAL A 168 -2.89 -2.48 -6.84
CA VAL A 168 -3.03 -2.18 -8.26
C VAL A 168 -1.67 -2.09 -8.92
N LYS A 169 -1.55 -2.73 -10.08
CA LYS A 169 -0.40 -2.63 -10.96
C LYS A 169 -0.85 -2.08 -12.30
N MET A 170 -0.23 -1.00 -12.73
CA MET A 170 -0.49 -0.44 -14.07
C MET A 170 0.20 -1.30 -15.13
N THR A 171 -0.54 -1.70 -16.16
CA THR A 171 -0.01 -2.57 -17.25
C THR A 171 0.79 -1.80 -18.30
N GLY A 172 0.67 -0.47 -18.32
CA GLY A 172 1.34 0.42 -19.27
C GLY A 172 2.37 1.34 -18.62
N GLU A 173 2.46 2.56 -19.14
CA GLU A 173 3.43 3.58 -18.67
C GLU A 173 3.15 4.11 -17.25
N GLY A 174 2.05 3.69 -16.62
CA GLY A 174 1.58 4.21 -15.35
C GLY A 174 0.64 5.40 -15.50
N THR A 175 0.26 5.98 -14.38
CA THR A 175 -0.69 7.10 -14.32
C THR A 175 -0.14 8.25 -13.48
N ARG A 176 -0.74 9.43 -13.58
CA ARG A 176 -0.42 10.55 -12.68
C ARG A 176 -0.90 10.24 -11.26
N ALA A 177 -0.20 10.76 -10.26
CA ALA A 177 -0.65 10.69 -8.88
C ALA A 177 -1.81 11.68 -8.65
N VAL A 178 -2.90 11.18 -8.07
CA VAL A 178 -4.06 11.98 -7.63
C VAL A 178 -4.34 11.63 -6.19
N MET A 179 -4.09 12.55 -5.26
CA MET A 179 -4.13 12.26 -3.83
C MET A 179 -5.45 12.63 -3.16
N ASP A 180 -6.09 13.71 -3.59
CA ASP A 180 -7.22 14.31 -2.86
C ASP A 180 -8.59 14.03 -3.50
N GLN A 181 -8.62 13.26 -4.57
CA GLN A 181 -9.83 12.97 -5.31
C GLN A 181 -9.92 11.48 -5.64
N ALA A 182 -11.16 10.99 -5.70
CA ALA A 182 -11.40 9.62 -6.11
C ALA A 182 -11.15 9.47 -7.62
N VAL A 183 -10.45 8.41 -7.98
CA VAL A 183 -10.19 8.00 -9.37
C VAL A 183 -10.87 6.66 -9.65
N THR A 184 -11.14 6.38 -10.91
CA THR A 184 -11.64 5.08 -11.35
C THR A 184 -10.53 4.36 -12.10
N LEU A 185 -10.20 3.16 -11.64
CA LEU A 185 -9.23 2.28 -12.31
C LEU A 185 -9.98 1.18 -13.05
N VAL A 186 -9.59 0.98 -14.30
CA VAL A 186 -10.18 -0.05 -15.16
C VAL A 186 -9.11 -1.07 -15.52
N GLY A 187 -9.45 -2.34 -15.31
CA GLY A 187 -8.50 -3.41 -15.58
C GLY A 187 -9.05 -4.78 -15.19
N LYS A 188 -8.16 -5.77 -15.22
CA LYS A 188 -8.48 -7.15 -14.89
C LYS A 188 -8.33 -7.40 -13.41
N LEU A 189 -9.44 -7.78 -12.75
CA LEU A 189 -9.46 -8.12 -11.33
C LEU A 189 -8.96 -9.54 -11.11
N LYS A 190 -8.14 -9.72 -10.09
CA LYS A 190 -7.76 -11.01 -9.52
C LYS A 190 -8.28 -11.07 -8.09
N VAL A 191 -8.97 -12.16 -7.77
CA VAL A 191 -9.54 -12.40 -6.45
C VAL A 191 -8.89 -13.64 -5.85
N GLY A 192 -8.26 -13.49 -4.69
CA GLY A 192 -7.57 -14.55 -3.99
C GLY A 192 -6.65 -13.96 -2.93
N GLU A 193 -5.94 -14.81 -2.24
CA GLU A 193 -4.99 -14.39 -1.22
C GLU A 193 -3.60 -14.24 -1.82
N PHE A 194 -3.09 -13.02 -1.81
CA PHE A 194 -1.77 -12.68 -2.32
C PHE A 194 -0.82 -12.50 -1.15
N SER A 195 0.19 -13.34 -1.09
CA SER A 195 1.18 -13.34 -0.01
C SER A 195 2.59 -13.16 -0.56
N GLU A 196 3.44 -12.46 0.19
CA GLU A 196 4.87 -12.34 -0.08
C GLU A 196 5.64 -12.66 1.21
N ASN A 197 6.65 -13.51 1.13
CA ASN A 197 7.44 -13.97 2.27
C ASN A 197 6.59 -14.52 3.44
N GLY A 198 5.42 -15.10 3.13
CA GLY A 198 4.48 -15.63 4.11
C GLY A 198 3.51 -14.61 4.69
N TYR A 199 3.64 -13.33 4.37
CA TYR A 199 2.71 -12.28 4.83
C TYR A 199 1.61 -12.05 3.80
N LEU A 200 0.37 -12.00 4.26
CA LEU A 200 -0.79 -11.67 3.42
C LEU A 200 -0.76 -10.19 3.06
N LEU A 201 -0.60 -9.88 1.76
CA LEU A 201 -0.56 -8.52 1.22
C LEU A 201 -1.94 -7.99 0.84
N GLY A 202 -2.87 -8.86 0.50
CA GLY A 202 -4.21 -8.49 0.07
C GLY A 202 -4.99 -9.67 -0.47
N ILE A 203 -6.28 -9.44 -0.71
CA ILE A 203 -7.17 -10.43 -1.31
C ILE A 203 -7.72 -9.98 -2.68
N TYR A 204 -7.38 -8.76 -3.08
CA TYR A 204 -7.71 -8.19 -4.38
C TYR A 204 -6.48 -7.61 -5.05
N GLN A 205 -6.28 -7.97 -6.30
CA GLN A 205 -5.25 -7.40 -7.15
C GLN A 205 -5.88 -6.95 -8.48
N LEU A 206 -5.51 -5.76 -8.97
CA LEU A 206 -6.00 -5.22 -10.23
C LEU A 206 -4.83 -4.95 -11.16
N ASP A 207 -4.81 -5.63 -12.31
CA ASP A 207 -3.94 -5.24 -13.42
C ASP A 207 -4.68 -4.16 -14.21
N ALA A 208 -4.35 -2.89 -13.95
CA ALA A 208 -5.08 -1.75 -14.47
C ALA A 208 -4.52 -1.27 -15.80
N ASP A 209 -5.38 -1.18 -16.81
CA ASP A 209 -5.02 -0.72 -18.14
C ASP A 209 -5.06 0.81 -18.25
N ARG A 210 -5.97 1.44 -17.48
CA ARG A 210 -6.14 2.89 -17.48
C ARG A 210 -6.72 3.40 -16.16
N ALA A 211 -6.50 4.66 -15.93
CA ALA A 211 -7.09 5.43 -14.83
C ALA A 211 -7.95 6.56 -15.43
N GLU A 212 -9.08 6.82 -14.81
CA GLU A 212 -10.06 7.84 -15.22
C GLU A 212 -10.43 8.71 -14.01
N GLY A 213 -10.53 10.01 -14.21
CA GLY A 213 -10.96 10.92 -13.15
C GLY A 213 -10.33 12.30 -13.23
N PRO A 214 -10.66 13.17 -12.26
CA PRO A 214 -10.12 14.51 -12.20
C PRO A 214 -8.59 14.48 -12.06
N GLY A 215 -7.88 15.33 -12.80
CA GLY A 215 -6.41 15.46 -12.71
C GLY A 215 -5.59 14.40 -13.44
N LEU A 216 -6.23 13.49 -14.18
CA LEU A 216 -5.59 12.46 -15.01
C LEU A 216 -5.50 12.87 -16.47
#